data_145e31ed77bf940bf7bc3931ec1e2643
#
_entry.id   145e31ed77bf940bf7bc3931ec1e2643
#
_cell.length_a   1.000
_cell.length_b   1.000
_cell.length_c   1.000
_cell.angle_alpha   90.00
_cell.angle_beta   90.00
_cell.angle_gamma   90.00
#
_symmetry.space_group_name_H-M   'P 1'
#
loop_
_entity.id
_entity.type
_entity.pdbx_description
1 polymer ?
#
loop_
_entity_poly.entity_id
_entity_poly.type
_entity_poly.pdbx_seq_one_letter_code
_entity_poly.pdbx_strand_id
1 'polypeptide(L)'
;MNNEQNMTQNIDQTTQTAAEQATAAQTAAEQKLAKKKLTRRIFIGGSLGALAVVGGGAGWAYNRYLAEHTEIEDTTAYEAAAQQANASASGSTTADPTELTGVKVNGQSLTANEGSITITSTTTGSGSDAVVSFVADIKLDNATLLRSAFANNKFGQNIIDTPSNIASEHNGIWAINGDYYGFRTTGIVIRNGVVYRDSGAREGLAFYRDGSVKLYDETATNAQTLVNEGVWNTLSFGPALVKDSAVVDGIDSVEVDTNFGNHSIQGNQPRTGVGVLGTNHLVFIVV
;
A
#
# COMPACT_ATOMS: atom_id res chain seq x y z
N MET A 1 -8.05 70.73 -25.85
CA MET A 1 -8.91 70.40 -24.71
C MET A 1 -9.75 69.14 -24.94
N ASN A 2 -10.14 68.72 -26.13
CA ASN A 2 -11.01 67.57 -26.35
C ASN A 2 -10.27 66.17 -26.28
N ASN A 3 -8.94 66.14 -26.38
CA ASN A 3 -8.20 64.87 -26.47
C ASN A 3 -7.84 64.28 -25.09
N GLU A 4 -7.66 65.11 -24.06
CA GLU A 4 -7.35 64.66 -22.71
C GLU A 4 -8.60 64.12 -21.98
N GLN A 5 -9.77 64.72 -22.26
CA GLN A 5 -11.03 64.20 -21.64
C GLN A 5 -11.44 62.81 -22.17
N ASN A 6 -11.20 62.54 -23.46
CA ASN A 6 -11.46 61.23 -24.06
C ASN A 6 -10.49 60.14 -23.54
N MET A 7 -9.24 60.52 -23.25
CA MET A 7 -8.25 59.58 -22.75
C MET A 7 -8.52 59.18 -21.27
N THR A 8 -8.98 60.13 -20.46
CA THR A 8 -9.34 59.89 -19.07
C THR A 8 -10.62 59.04 -18.95
N GLN A 9 -11.62 59.26 -19.79
CA GLN A 9 -12.84 58.42 -19.80
C GLN A 9 -12.55 56.99 -20.28
N ASN A 10 -11.62 56.77 -21.20
CA ASN A 10 -11.26 55.44 -21.66
C ASN A 10 -10.46 54.66 -20.61
N ILE A 11 -9.62 55.35 -19.81
CA ILE A 11 -8.87 54.72 -18.71
C ILE A 11 -9.84 54.33 -17.57
N ASP A 12 -10.81 55.16 -17.24
CA ASP A 12 -11.81 54.88 -16.21
C ASP A 12 -12.70 53.69 -16.60
N GLN A 13 -13.15 53.59 -17.84
CA GLN A 13 -13.94 52.46 -18.32
C GLN A 13 -13.16 51.16 -18.31
N THR A 14 -11.87 51.21 -18.73
CA THR A 14 -11.03 50.02 -18.74
C THR A 14 -10.73 49.54 -17.32
N THR A 15 -10.53 50.45 -16.35
CA THR A 15 -10.27 50.14 -14.96
C THR A 15 -11.53 49.59 -14.25
N GLN A 16 -12.70 50.14 -14.54
CA GLN A 16 -13.97 49.60 -14.04
C GLN A 16 -14.27 48.22 -14.59
N THR A 17 -14.05 47.97 -15.88
CA THR A 17 -14.25 46.64 -16.48
C THR A 17 -13.29 45.60 -15.90
N ALA A 18 -12.05 45.95 -15.63
CA ALA A 18 -11.07 45.08 -15.01
C ALA A 18 -11.42 44.75 -13.53
N ALA A 19 -11.91 45.75 -12.79
CA ALA A 19 -12.38 45.57 -11.42
C ALA A 19 -13.63 44.68 -11.33
N GLU A 20 -14.59 44.86 -12.25
CA GLU A 20 -15.78 44.00 -12.34
C GLU A 20 -15.43 42.54 -12.70
N GLN A 21 -14.50 42.36 -13.64
CA GLN A 21 -14.00 41.01 -14.00
C GLN A 21 -13.26 40.34 -12.85
N ALA A 22 -12.43 41.08 -12.10
CA ALA A 22 -11.75 40.58 -10.93
C ALA A 22 -12.72 40.16 -9.81
N THR A 23 -13.75 40.98 -9.59
CA THR A 23 -14.80 40.70 -8.59
C THR A 23 -15.65 39.49 -9.01
N ALA A 24 -16.00 39.37 -10.29
CA ALA A 24 -16.72 38.21 -10.82
C ALA A 24 -15.88 36.91 -10.71
N ALA A 25 -14.57 36.99 -10.98
CA ALA A 25 -13.66 35.86 -10.83
C ALA A 25 -13.50 35.43 -9.37
N GLN A 26 -13.41 36.37 -8.45
CA GLN A 26 -13.36 36.08 -7.00
C GLN A 26 -14.67 35.43 -6.54
N THR A 27 -15.82 35.97 -6.94
CA THR A 27 -17.13 35.39 -6.58
C THR A 27 -17.32 33.99 -7.15
N ALA A 28 -16.86 33.73 -8.37
CA ALA A 28 -16.89 32.41 -8.99
C ALA A 28 -15.93 31.41 -8.29
N ALA A 29 -14.75 31.88 -7.85
CA ALA A 29 -13.82 31.07 -7.07
C ALA A 29 -14.38 30.73 -5.69
N GLU A 30 -14.99 31.68 -5.01
CA GLU A 30 -15.66 31.48 -3.71
C GLU A 30 -16.85 30.52 -3.82
N GLN A 31 -17.66 30.65 -4.89
CA GLN A 31 -18.77 29.72 -5.15
C GLN A 31 -18.27 28.30 -5.48
N LYS A 32 -17.16 28.16 -6.23
CA LYS A 32 -16.52 26.85 -6.46
C LYS A 32 -15.96 26.26 -5.17
N LEU A 33 -15.36 27.09 -4.31
CA LEU A 33 -14.82 26.64 -3.01
C LEU A 33 -15.94 26.25 -2.04
N ALA A 34 -17.03 27.03 -2.03
CA ALA A 34 -18.22 26.72 -1.22
C ALA A 34 -18.91 25.45 -1.71
N LYS A 35 -19.06 25.25 -3.03
CA LYS A 35 -19.58 24.00 -3.61
C LYS A 35 -18.68 22.81 -3.27
N LYS A 36 -17.35 22.96 -3.36
CA LYS A 36 -16.38 21.91 -3.00
C LYS A 36 -16.42 21.57 -1.50
N LYS A 37 -16.56 22.59 -0.63
CA LYS A 37 -16.75 22.39 0.81
C LYS A 37 -18.13 21.78 1.14
N LEU A 38 -19.17 22.17 0.42
CA LEU A 38 -20.52 21.63 0.58
C LEU A 38 -20.59 20.17 0.12
N THR A 39 -20.00 19.84 -1.05
CA THR A 39 -19.92 18.46 -1.58
C THR A 39 -19.13 17.58 -0.62
N ARG A 40 -18.02 18.05 -0.06
CA ARG A 40 -17.23 17.32 0.93
C ARG A 40 -17.96 17.15 2.27
N ARG A 41 -18.73 18.16 2.70
CA ARG A 41 -19.59 18.08 3.91
C ARG A 41 -20.83 17.22 3.69
N ILE A 42 -21.41 17.23 2.48
CA ILE A 42 -22.54 16.36 2.12
C ILE A 42 -22.04 14.91 1.97
N PHE A 43 -20.83 14.66 1.49
CA PHE A 43 -20.25 13.30 1.45
C PHE A 43 -19.95 12.76 2.86
N ILE A 44 -19.47 13.62 3.77
CA ILE A 44 -19.23 13.23 5.18
C ILE A 44 -20.54 13.31 6.00
N GLY A 45 -21.35 14.32 5.80
CA GLY A 45 -22.60 14.51 6.55
C GLY A 45 -23.79 13.74 5.96
N GLY A 46 -23.82 13.50 4.63
CA GLY A 46 -24.84 12.69 3.98
C GLY A 46 -24.68 11.20 4.25
N SER A 47 -23.45 10.70 4.35
CA SER A 47 -23.20 9.34 4.84
C SER A 47 -23.55 9.19 6.33
N LEU A 48 -23.27 10.18 7.17
CA LEU A 48 -23.67 10.18 8.58
C LEU A 48 -25.16 10.44 8.76
N GLY A 49 -25.79 11.29 7.94
CA GLY A 49 -27.23 11.59 8.03
C GLY A 49 -28.12 10.48 7.46
N ALA A 50 -27.72 9.81 6.37
CA ALA A 50 -28.41 8.64 5.86
C ALA A 50 -28.26 7.42 6.80
N LEU A 51 -27.19 7.37 7.59
CA LEU A 51 -26.93 6.34 8.59
C LEU A 51 -27.71 6.54 9.89
N ALA A 52 -28.14 7.78 10.21
CA ALA A 52 -29.02 8.07 11.35
C ALA A 52 -30.46 7.56 11.16
N VAL A 53 -30.87 7.30 9.91
CA VAL A 53 -32.21 6.76 9.60
C VAL A 53 -32.27 5.23 9.72
N VAL A 54 -31.11 4.55 9.74
CA VAL A 54 -31.06 3.08 9.90
C VAL A 54 -30.06 2.76 11.04
N GLY A 55 -30.51 2.96 12.28
CA GLY A 55 -29.68 2.85 13.50
C GLY A 55 -28.89 1.52 13.68
N GLY A 56 -29.14 0.50 12.87
CA GLY A 56 -28.35 -0.73 12.80
C GLY A 56 -27.22 -0.69 11.76
N GLY A 57 -27.43 0.02 10.63
CA GLY A 57 -26.46 0.06 9.52
C GLY A 57 -25.24 0.95 9.79
N ALA A 58 -25.42 2.04 10.54
CA ALA A 58 -24.32 2.94 10.91
C ALA A 58 -23.35 2.29 11.90
N GLY A 59 -23.89 1.63 12.91
CA GLY A 59 -23.09 0.89 13.89
C GLY A 59 -22.31 -0.25 13.23
N TRP A 60 -22.95 -0.96 12.32
CA TRP A 60 -22.29 -2.03 11.55
C TRP A 60 -21.17 -1.47 10.65
N ALA A 61 -21.43 -0.38 9.89
CA ALA A 61 -20.44 0.20 9.01
C ALA A 61 -19.24 0.78 9.78
N TYR A 62 -19.50 1.46 10.90
CA TYR A 62 -18.44 1.92 11.81
C TYR A 62 -17.60 0.73 12.30
N ASN A 63 -18.27 -0.27 12.86
CA ASN A 63 -17.59 -1.47 13.38
C ASN A 63 -16.81 -2.21 12.29
N ARG A 64 -17.38 -2.33 11.08
CA ARG A 64 -16.76 -3.08 9.98
C ARG A 64 -15.57 -2.37 9.34
N TYR A 65 -15.60 -1.03 9.25
CA TYR A 65 -14.66 -0.28 8.42
C TYR A 65 -13.80 0.75 9.18
N LEU A 66 -14.14 1.08 10.41
CA LEU A 66 -13.48 2.15 11.15
C LEU A 66 -13.00 1.72 12.55
N ALA A 67 -13.69 0.80 13.20
CA ALA A 67 -13.26 0.30 14.49
C ALA A 67 -12.08 -0.67 14.31
N GLU A 68 -11.07 -0.51 15.13
CA GLU A 68 -9.96 -1.47 15.21
C GLU A 68 -10.46 -2.76 15.87
N HIS A 69 -10.11 -3.90 15.27
CA HIS A 69 -10.37 -5.23 15.82
C HIS A 69 -9.03 -5.95 15.94
N THR A 70 -8.49 -5.97 17.14
CA THR A 70 -7.23 -6.65 17.43
C THR A 70 -7.50 -8.13 17.72
N GLU A 71 -6.82 -8.99 16.96
CA GLU A 71 -6.82 -10.45 17.15
C GLU A 71 -5.57 -10.89 17.94
N ILE A 72 -4.42 -10.23 17.67
CA ILE A 72 -3.14 -10.45 18.37
C ILE A 72 -2.61 -9.10 18.82
N GLU A 73 -2.45 -8.90 20.13
CA GLU A 73 -2.04 -7.63 20.74
C GLU A 73 -0.54 -7.36 20.64
N ASP A 74 0.29 -8.40 20.52
CA ASP A 74 1.75 -8.30 20.42
C ASP A 74 2.25 -9.35 19.43
N THR A 75 2.50 -8.91 18.20
CA THR A 75 2.96 -9.80 17.12
C THR A 75 4.40 -10.25 17.33
N THR A 76 5.24 -9.46 18.00
CA THR A 76 6.62 -9.84 18.32
C THR A 76 6.65 -11.01 19.29
N ALA A 77 5.87 -10.94 20.38
CA ALA A 77 5.75 -12.05 21.34
C ALA A 77 5.12 -13.30 20.70
N TYR A 78 4.12 -13.11 19.83
CA TYR A 78 3.46 -14.20 19.11
C TYR A 78 4.43 -14.93 18.16
N GLU A 79 5.21 -14.18 17.37
CA GLU A 79 6.24 -14.74 16.48
C GLU A 79 7.31 -15.49 17.25
N ALA A 80 7.82 -14.92 18.35
CA ALA A 80 8.83 -15.56 19.19
C ALA A 80 8.33 -16.90 19.77
N ALA A 81 7.10 -16.94 20.25
CA ALA A 81 6.49 -18.17 20.77
C ALA A 81 6.32 -19.24 19.68
N ALA A 82 5.85 -18.84 18.49
CA ALA A 82 5.67 -19.75 17.37
C ALA A 82 7.00 -20.29 16.85
N GLN A 83 8.03 -19.46 16.76
CA GLN A 83 9.38 -19.86 16.34
C GLN A 83 10.01 -20.84 17.35
N GLN A 84 9.84 -20.63 18.65
CA GLN A 84 10.30 -21.57 19.69
C GLN A 84 9.62 -22.93 19.56
N ALA A 85 8.30 -22.95 19.32
CA ALA A 85 7.56 -24.18 19.11
C ALA A 85 8.06 -24.95 17.88
N ASN A 86 8.28 -24.26 16.78
CA ASN A 86 8.80 -24.82 15.52
C ASN A 86 10.24 -25.34 15.68
N ALA A 87 11.12 -24.60 16.37
CA ALA A 87 12.49 -25.03 16.66
C ALA A 87 12.52 -26.29 17.52
N SER A 88 11.65 -26.37 18.52
CA SER A 88 11.52 -27.55 19.38
C SER A 88 11.04 -28.79 18.61
N ALA A 89 10.20 -28.58 17.58
CA ALA A 89 9.69 -29.67 16.74
C ALA A 89 10.70 -30.14 15.69
N SER A 90 11.52 -29.24 15.14
CA SER A 90 12.46 -29.53 14.03
C SER A 90 13.90 -29.80 14.45
N GLY A 91 14.26 -29.54 15.70
CA GLY A 91 15.63 -29.68 16.19
C GLY A 91 16.65 -28.73 15.56
N SER A 92 16.21 -27.75 14.79
CA SER A 92 17.05 -26.75 14.13
C SER A 92 17.12 -25.46 14.96
N THR A 93 18.35 -25.03 15.28
CA THR A 93 18.61 -23.85 16.11
C THR A 93 19.22 -22.68 15.32
N THR A 94 19.21 -22.74 14.00
CA THR A 94 19.78 -21.64 13.19
C THR A 94 18.82 -20.45 13.24
N ALA A 95 19.22 -19.41 13.97
CA ALA A 95 18.48 -18.16 13.98
C ALA A 95 18.60 -17.47 12.61
N ASP A 96 17.48 -16.95 12.10
CA ASP A 96 17.50 -16.13 10.90
C ASP A 96 18.28 -14.83 11.15
N PRO A 97 19.03 -14.31 10.16
CA PRO A 97 19.71 -13.03 10.31
C PRO A 97 18.67 -11.91 10.53
N THR A 98 18.93 -11.07 11.49
CA THR A 98 18.03 -9.97 11.88
C THR A 98 18.61 -8.59 11.63
N GLU A 99 19.91 -8.52 11.33
CA GLU A 99 20.63 -7.27 11.17
C GLU A 99 21.52 -7.31 9.92
N LEU A 100 21.67 -6.13 9.30
CA LEU A 100 22.63 -5.92 8.23
C LEU A 100 23.94 -5.40 8.80
N THR A 101 25.06 -5.84 8.22
CA THR A 101 26.40 -5.44 8.62
C THR A 101 27.12 -4.74 7.48
N GLY A 102 28.11 -3.89 7.81
CA GLY A 102 28.88 -3.18 6.80
C GLY A 102 28.08 -2.20 5.95
N VAL A 103 26.99 -1.67 6.48
CA VAL A 103 26.06 -0.80 5.75
C VAL A 103 26.74 0.47 5.26
N LYS A 104 26.63 0.74 3.96
CA LYS A 104 27.09 1.96 3.29
C LYS A 104 25.95 2.52 2.46
N VAL A 105 25.66 3.80 2.65
CA VAL A 105 24.65 4.55 1.90
C VAL A 105 25.33 5.53 0.96
N ASN A 106 24.95 5.52 -0.29
CA ASN A 106 25.40 6.45 -1.32
C ASN A 106 24.22 6.92 -2.17
N GLY A 107 23.70 8.10 -1.87
CA GLY A 107 22.51 8.64 -2.53
C GLY A 107 21.29 7.71 -2.32
N GLN A 108 20.76 7.17 -3.42
CA GLN A 108 19.62 6.25 -3.43
C GLN A 108 20.04 4.77 -3.43
N SER A 109 21.28 4.46 -3.13
CA SER A 109 21.80 3.10 -3.06
C SER A 109 22.30 2.80 -1.66
N LEU A 110 22.01 1.59 -1.20
CA LEU A 110 22.54 1.02 0.02
C LEU A 110 23.20 -0.32 -0.32
N THR A 111 24.38 -0.53 0.24
CA THR A 111 25.07 -1.83 0.19
C THR A 111 25.38 -2.28 1.61
N ALA A 112 25.27 -3.57 1.85
CA ALA A 112 25.65 -4.24 3.08
C ALA A 112 26.36 -5.55 2.75
N ASN A 113 26.90 -6.22 3.74
CA ASN A 113 27.51 -7.54 3.53
C ASN A 113 26.45 -8.58 3.07
N GLU A 114 25.21 -8.40 3.50
CA GLU A 114 24.10 -9.33 3.27
C GLU A 114 23.20 -8.94 2.09
N GLY A 115 23.56 -7.87 1.33
CA GLY A 115 22.79 -7.49 0.15
C GLY A 115 22.87 -6.03 -0.25
N SER A 116 22.02 -5.64 -1.17
CA SER A 116 21.97 -4.26 -1.68
C SER A 116 20.57 -3.82 -2.05
N ILE A 117 20.31 -2.52 -1.94
CA ILE A 117 19.10 -1.85 -2.39
C ILE A 117 19.51 -0.67 -3.26
N THR A 118 18.93 -0.56 -4.45
CA THR A 118 19.07 0.62 -5.31
C THR A 118 17.69 1.14 -5.68
N ILE A 119 17.43 2.40 -5.38
CA ILE A 119 16.15 3.05 -5.70
C ILE A 119 16.36 3.96 -6.90
N THR A 120 15.53 3.82 -7.91
CA THR A 120 15.47 4.73 -9.06
C THR A 120 14.11 5.39 -9.14
N SER A 121 14.04 6.62 -9.60
CA SER A 121 12.78 7.30 -9.85
C SER A 121 12.71 7.75 -11.31
N THR A 122 11.52 7.64 -11.89
CA THR A 122 11.24 8.08 -13.25
C THR A 122 9.97 8.90 -13.26
N THR A 123 9.99 10.02 -14.00
CA THR A 123 8.79 10.83 -14.23
C THR A 123 8.41 10.69 -15.70
N THR A 124 7.16 10.30 -15.96
CA THR A 124 6.57 10.20 -17.29
C THR A 124 5.44 11.22 -17.41
N GLY A 125 5.35 11.89 -18.53
CA GLY A 125 4.39 12.98 -18.73
C GLY A 125 4.88 14.31 -18.17
N SER A 126 3.99 15.30 -18.10
CA SER A 126 4.30 16.65 -17.61
C SER A 126 3.06 17.35 -17.04
N GLY A 127 3.26 18.36 -16.20
CA GLY A 127 2.18 19.13 -15.59
C GLY A 127 1.28 18.27 -14.69
N SER A 128 -0.04 18.39 -14.86
CA SER A 128 -1.03 17.62 -14.10
C SER A 128 -1.08 16.12 -14.43
N ASP A 129 -0.51 15.75 -15.57
CA ASP A 129 -0.52 14.36 -16.07
C ASP A 129 0.82 13.65 -15.82
N ALA A 130 1.70 14.27 -15.03
CA ALA A 130 2.96 13.68 -14.65
C ALA A 130 2.72 12.50 -13.70
N VAL A 131 3.29 11.35 -14.04
CA VAL A 131 3.30 10.14 -13.22
C VAL A 131 4.73 9.90 -12.75
N VAL A 132 4.91 9.79 -11.44
CA VAL A 132 6.20 9.48 -10.83
C VAL A 132 6.19 8.03 -10.37
N SER A 133 7.17 7.27 -10.80
CA SER A 133 7.40 5.89 -10.34
C SER A 133 8.71 5.79 -9.58
N PHE A 134 8.71 4.99 -8.54
CA PHE A 134 9.88 4.58 -7.79
C PHE A 134 10.07 3.07 -7.93
N VAL A 135 11.28 2.66 -8.23
CA VAL A 135 11.64 1.25 -8.38
C VAL A 135 12.79 0.97 -7.42
N ALA A 136 12.59 0.03 -6.51
CA ALA A 136 13.62 -0.51 -5.63
C ALA A 136 14.07 -1.86 -6.14
N ASP A 137 15.30 -1.96 -6.62
CA ASP A 137 16.01 -3.20 -6.96
C ASP A 137 16.70 -3.70 -5.69
N ILE A 138 16.34 -4.91 -5.24
CA ILE A 138 16.78 -5.48 -3.97
C ILE A 138 17.40 -6.85 -4.21
N LYS A 139 18.66 -7.00 -3.81
CA LYS A 139 19.38 -8.27 -3.79
C LYS A 139 19.72 -8.63 -2.36
N LEU A 140 19.42 -9.84 -1.96
CA LEU A 140 19.64 -10.35 -0.60
C LEU A 140 20.46 -11.64 -0.67
N ASP A 141 21.40 -11.84 0.23
CA ASP A 141 22.11 -13.11 0.40
C ASP A 141 21.26 -14.12 1.16
N ASN A 142 20.29 -13.63 1.93
CA ASN A 142 19.33 -14.45 2.66
C ASN A 142 17.92 -13.85 2.56
N ALA A 143 16.98 -14.64 2.06
CA ALA A 143 15.58 -14.24 1.86
C ALA A 143 14.86 -13.82 3.16
N THR A 144 15.29 -14.35 4.32
CA THR A 144 14.66 -14.04 5.60
C THR A 144 14.94 -12.63 6.11
N LEU A 145 15.86 -11.89 5.46
CA LEU A 145 16.06 -10.46 5.67
C LEU A 145 14.88 -9.61 5.15
N LEU A 146 14.08 -10.14 4.22
CA LEU A 146 12.81 -9.52 3.83
C LEU A 146 11.75 -9.88 4.87
N ARG A 147 11.60 -9.02 5.85
CA ARG A 147 10.67 -9.23 6.97
C ARG A 147 9.36 -8.48 6.77
N SER A 148 8.31 -9.03 7.33
CA SER A 148 7.02 -8.35 7.46
C SER A 148 6.86 -7.81 8.88
N ALA A 149 6.20 -6.67 9.00
CA ALA A 149 5.84 -6.08 10.27
C ALA A 149 4.40 -5.53 10.20
N PHE A 150 3.77 -5.39 11.35
CA PHE A 150 2.38 -4.98 11.48
C PHE A 150 2.28 -3.58 12.11
N ALA A 151 1.27 -2.84 11.72
CA ALA A 151 0.94 -1.55 12.30
C ALA A 151 0.74 -1.69 13.83
N ASN A 152 1.38 -0.83 14.61
CA ASN A 152 1.31 -0.82 16.08
C ASN A 152 1.69 -2.18 16.74
N ASN A 153 2.49 -3.00 16.05
CA ASN A 153 2.86 -4.35 16.47
C ASN A 153 1.64 -5.26 16.79
N LYS A 154 0.51 -5.05 16.08
CA LYS A 154 -0.76 -5.76 16.30
C LYS A 154 -1.27 -6.39 15.01
N PHE A 155 -1.89 -7.56 15.11
CA PHE A 155 -2.61 -8.16 14.00
C PHE A 155 -4.11 -8.09 14.23
N GLY A 156 -4.85 -7.72 13.16
CA GLY A 156 -6.30 -7.62 13.21
C GLY A 156 -6.85 -6.84 12.03
N GLN A 157 -8.02 -6.21 12.22
CA GLN A 157 -8.68 -5.42 11.17
C GLN A 157 -8.68 -3.94 11.53
N ASN A 158 -8.58 -3.10 10.49
CA ASN A 158 -8.60 -1.64 10.56
C ASN A 158 -7.45 -1.02 11.40
N ILE A 159 -6.40 -1.77 11.69
CA ILE A 159 -5.19 -1.28 12.35
C ILE A 159 -4.26 -0.75 11.26
N ILE A 160 -3.96 0.54 11.29
CA ILE A 160 -3.21 1.22 10.24
C ILE A 160 -2.07 2.06 10.81
N ASP A 161 -0.95 2.06 10.10
CA ASP A 161 0.15 2.97 10.31
C ASP A 161 0.89 3.19 8.98
N THR A 162 1.81 4.15 8.96
CA THR A 162 2.63 4.40 7.78
C THR A 162 3.78 3.40 7.68
N PRO A 163 4.20 2.98 6.46
CA PRO A 163 5.37 2.12 6.30
C PRO A 163 6.64 2.69 6.95
N SER A 164 6.79 4.02 6.97
CA SER A 164 7.94 4.69 7.60
C SER A 164 7.96 4.54 9.12
N ASN A 165 6.80 4.64 9.78
CA ASN A 165 6.70 4.42 11.22
C ASN A 165 7.00 2.97 11.57
N ILE A 166 6.34 2.03 10.86
CA ILE A 166 6.56 0.60 11.04
C ILE A 166 8.05 0.24 10.84
N ALA A 167 8.69 0.77 9.79
CA ALA A 167 10.11 0.54 9.56
C ALA A 167 10.98 1.06 10.72
N SER A 168 10.67 2.26 11.22
CA SER A 168 11.41 2.86 12.34
C SER A 168 11.29 2.03 13.61
N GLU A 169 10.10 1.52 13.92
CA GLU A 169 9.84 0.68 15.10
C GLU A 169 10.55 -0.67 15.04
N HIS A 170 10.78 -1.19 13.83
CA HIS A 170 11.42 -2.48 13.59
C HIS A 170 12.87 -2.38 13.08
N ASN A 171 13.52 -1.23 13.20
CA ASN A 171 14.88 -0.97 12.68
C ASN A 171 15.03 -1.28 11.19
N GLY A 172 13.96 -1.13 10.43
CA GLY A 172 13.95 -1.34 8.99
C GLY A 172 14.66 -0.21 8.25
N ILE A 173 15.54 -0.54 7.34
CA ILE A 173 16.27 0.43 6.51
C ILE A 173 15.50 0.82 5.25
N TRP A 174 14.51 0.03 4.89
CA TRP A 174 13.62 0.22 3.75
C TRP A 174 12.29 -0.45 4.04
N ALA A 175 11.21 0.13 3.57
CA ALA A 175 9.88 -0.46 3.71
C ALA A 175 8.96 -0.10 2.55
N ILE A 176 8.00 -0.97 2.31
CA ILE A 176 6.91 -0.79 1.36
C ILE A 176 5.63 -1.41 1.94
N ASN A 177 4.48 -0.92 1.54
CA ASN A 177 3.21 -1.52 1.95
C ASN A 177 3.03 -2.92 1.35
N GLY A 178 2.39 -3.79 2.10
CA GLY A 178 1.99 -5.13 1.66
C GLY A 178 0.55 -5.16 1.12
N ASP A 179 -0.12 -6.30 1.37
CA ASP A 179 -1.48 -6.57 0.97
C ASP A 179 -2.55 -6.00 1.93
N TYR A 180 -3.82 -6.15 1.56
CA TYR A 180 -4.98 -5.63 2.30
C TYR A 180 -5.45 -6.54 3.45
N TYR A 181 -4.59 -7.33 4.06
CA TYR A 181 -4.96 -8.30 5.10
C TYR A 181 -5.84 -7.69 6.22
N GLY A 182 -5.59 -6.43 6.57
CA GLY A 182 -6.30 -5.71 7.64
C GLY A 182 -7.69 -5.20 7.25
N PHE A 183 -8.06 -5.23 5.97
CA PHE A 183 -9.38 -4.84 5.48
C PHE A 183 -10.21 -6.02 4.98
N ARG A 184 -9.67 -7.23 5.08
CA ARG A 184 -10.30 -8.49 4.64
C ARG A 184 -10.34 -9.49 5.79
N THR A 185 -11.28 -10.42 5.69
CA THR A 185 -11.39 -11.59 6.58
C THR A 185 -10.85 -12.87 5.95
N THR A 186 -10.49 -12.79 4.66
CA THR A 186 -9.98 -13.90 3.85
C THR A 186 -8.53 -13.66 3.44
N GLY A 187 -7.88 -14.69 2.93
CA GLY A 187 -6.49 -14.75 2.51
C GLY A 187 -5.64 -15.58 3.48
N ILE A 188 -4.59 -16.21 2.95
CA ILE A 188 -3.56 -16.86 3.75
C ILE A 188 -2.53 -15.81 4.16
N VAL A 189 -2.38 -15.56 5.46
CA VAL A 189 -1.43 -14.60 6.01
C VAL A 189 -0.36 -15.34 6.81
N ILE A 190 0.82 -15.45 6.18
CA ILE A 190 2.04 -15.94 6.81
C ILE A 190 3.02 -14.76 6.82
N ARG A 191 3.60 -14.46 7.99
CA ARG A 191 4.61 -13.42 8.17
C ARG A 191 5.76 -13.98 8.98
N ASN A 192 6.97 -13.82 8.47
CA ASN A 192 8.20 -14.29 9.11
C ASN A 192 8.13 -15.79 9.50
N GLY A 193 7.50 -16.61 8.65
CA GLY A 193 7.33 -18.04 8.87
C GLY A 193 6.27 -18.42 9.92
N VAL A 194 5.43 -17.47 10.34
CA VAL A 194 4.38 -17.67 11.33
C VAL A 194 3.01 -17.45 10.70
N VAL A 195 2.05 -18.31 11.02
CA VAL A 195 0.66 -18.24 10.51
C VAL A 195 -0.14 -17.27 11.36
N TYR A 196 -0.77 -16.31 10.69
CA TYR A 196 -1.71 -15.35 11.29
C TYR A 196 -3.16 -15.58 10.84
N ARG A 197 -3.36 -16.05 9.61
CA ARG A 197 -4.69 -16.39 9.07
C ARG A 197 -4.55 -17.52 8.06
N ASP A 198 -5.52 -18.43 8.08
CA ASP A 198 -5.64 -19.53 7.14
C ASP A 198 -7.06 -19.56 6.56
N SER A 199 -7.33 -18.67 5.62
CA SER A 199 -8.64 -18.53 4.97
C SER A 199 -8.48 -18.21 3.49
N GLY A 200 -7.97 -19.20 2.74
CA GLY A 200 -7.65 -19.06 1.32
C GLY A 200 -8.85 -18.65 0.47
N ALA A 201 -8.67 -17.72 -0.45
CA ALA A 201 -9.75 -17.17 -1.25
C ALA A 201 -9.35 -16.77 -2.69
N ARG A 202 -8.07 -16.64 -3.01
CA ARG A 202 -7.58 -16.08 -4.28
C ARG A 202 -6.18 -16.56 -4.66
N GLU A 203 -5.64 -16.03 -5.75
CA GLU A 203 -4.23 -16.20 -6.07
C GLU A 203 -3.37 -15.41 -5.07
N GLY A 204 -2.37 -16.06 -4.53
CA GLY A 204 -1.39 -15.49 -3.61
C GLY A 204 0.02 -15.56 -4.17
N LEU A 205 0.92 -14.82 -3.52
CA LEU A 205 2.36 -14.85 -3.77
C LEU A 205 3.07 -15.32 -2.51
N ALA A 206 3.85 -16.39 -2.61
CA ALA A 206 4.62 -16.97 -1.51
C ALA A 206 6.11 -16.72 -1.69
N PHE A 207 6.75 -16.13 -0.67
CA PHE A 207 8.19 -15.94 -0.56
C PHE A 207 8.74 -17.04 0.32
N TYR A 208 9.69 -17.80 -0.20
CA TYR A 208 10.30 -18.92 0.50
C TYR A 208 11.63 -18.51 1.17
N ARG A 209 12.02 -19.24 2.20
CA ARG A 209 13.31 -19.06 2.90
C ARG A 209 14.53 -19.30 2.01
N ASP A 210 14.38 -20.08 0.96
CA ASP A 210 15.42 -20.34 -0.03
C ASP A 210 15.59 -19.22 -1.08
N GLY A 211 14.78 -18.17 -0.97
CA GLY A 211 14.78 -17.02 -1.90
C GLY A 211 13.94 -17.21 -3.15
N SER A 212 13.31 -18.36 -3.32
CA SER A 212 12.34 -18.55 -4.38
C SER A 212 11.02 -17.84 -4.07
N VAL A 213 10.31 -17.42 -5.10
CA VAL A 213 9.00 -16.78 -4.98
C VAL A 213 8.06 -17.43 -5.98
N LYS A 214 6.86 -17.82 -5.54
CA LYS A 214 5.92 -18.57 -6.34
C LYS A 214 4.51 -18.02 -6.22
N LEU A 215 3.79 -18.01 -7.32
CA LEU A 215 2.33 -17.87 -7.33
C LEU A 215 1.71 -19.18 -6.85
N TYR A 216 0.63 -19.09 -6.11
CA TYR A 216 -0.12 -20.25 -5.66
C TYR A 216 -1.61 -19.93 -5.53
N ASP A 217 -2.44 -20.97 -5.63
CA ASP A 217 -3.88 -20.87 -5.38
C ASP A 217 -4.13 -21.13 -3.88
N GLU A 218 -4.56 -20.11 -3.17
CA GLU A 218 -4.87 -20.20 -1.75
C GLU A 218 -5.96 -21.24 -1.44
N THR A 219 -6.85 -21.51 -2.40
CA THR A 219 -7.96 -22.45 -2.20
C THR A 219 -7.53 -23.91 -2.34
N ALA A 220 -6.34 -24.15 -2.89
CA ALA A 220 -5.78 -25.49 -3.11
C ALA A 220 -4.80 -25.95 -2.00
N THR A 221 -4.55 -25.10 -0.99
CA THR A 221 -3.59 -25.37 0.08
C THR A 221 -4.05 -24.79 1.41
N ASN A 222 -3.20 -24.82 2.43
CA ASN A 222 -3.41 -24.19 3.72
C ASN A 222 -2.10 -23.60 4.25
N ALA A 223 -2.20 -22.70 5.23
CA ALA A 223 -1.06 -21.97 5.76
C ALA A 223 -0.01 -22.89 6.38
N GLN A 224 -0.43 -23.95 7.10
CA GLN A 224 0.53 -24.87 7.74
C GLN A 224 1.33 -25.68 6.72
N THR A 225 0.71 -26.11 5.62
CA THR A 225 1.41 -26.77 4.52
C THR A 225 2.48 -25.85 3.92
N LEU A 226 2.13 -24.60 3.64
CA LEU A 226 3.07 -23.61 3.11
C LEU A 226 4.25 -23.34 4.06
N VAL A 227 4.00 -23.22 5.36
CA VAL A 227 5.08 -23.08 6.36
C VAL A 227 5.99 -24.29 6.36
N ASN A 228 5.43 -25.51 6.30
CA ASN A 228 6.20 -26.75 6.25
C ASN A 228 7.05 -26.86 4.96
N GLU A 229 6.60 -26.27 3.88
CA GLU A 229 7.34 -26.16 2.61
C GLU A 229 8.42 -25.06 2.61
N GLY A 230 8.52 -24.30 3.70
CA GLY A 230 9.53 -23.25 3.86
C GLY A 230 9.07 -21.84 3.48
N VAL A 231 7.77 -21.60 3.37
CA VAL A 231 7.26 -20.24 3.12
C VAL A 231 7.58 -19.33 4.31
N TRP A 232 8.16 -18.18 3.98
CA TRP A 232 8.55 -17.14 4.91
C TRP A 232 7.49 -16.03 5.01
N ASN A 233 7.02 -15.53 3.88
CA ASN A 233 5.96 -14.54 3.79
C ASN A 233 4.97 -14.89 2.69
N THR A 234 3.72 -14.48 2.83
CA THR A 234 2.72 -14.51 1.76
C THR A 234 2.14 -13.14 1.49
N LEU A 235 1.70 -12.88 0.27
CA LEU A 235 0.83 -11.78 -0.08
C LEU A 235 -0.43 -12.35 -0.72
N SER A 236 -1.59 -11.99 -0.17
CA SER A 236 -2.90 -12.42 -0.66
C SER A 236 -3.55 -11.26 -1.41
N PHE A 237 -3.12 -11.02 -2.64
CA PHE A 237 -3.61 -9.87 -3.41
C PHE A 237 -3.95 -10.24 -4.85
N GLY A 238 -3.01 -10.75 -5.64
CA GLY A 238 -3.22 -11.04 -7.06
C GLY A 238 -3.84 -9.89 -7.88
N PRO A 239 -4.11 -10.09 -9.15
CA PRO A 239 -3.57 -11.17 -9.97
C PRO A 239 -2.11 -10.92 -10.33
N ALA A 240 -1.43 -11.96 -10.82
CA ALA A 240 -0.15 -11.79 -11.48
C ALA A 240 -0.34 -10.95 -12.74
N LEU A 241 0.48 -9.90 -12.89
CA LEU A 241 0.49 -9.05 -14.10
C LEU A 241 1.42 -9.61 -15.18
N VAL A 242 2.50 -10.25 -14.72
CA VAL A 242 3.54 -10.86 -15.56
C VAL A 242 3.79 -12.27 -15.06
N LYS A 243 3.84 -13.23 -15.95
CA LYS A 243 4.19 -14.62 -15.71
C LYS A 243 5.10 -15.11 -16.83
N ASP A 244 6.17 -15.80 -16.47
CA ASP A 244 7.16 -16.33 -17.43
C ASP A 244 7.68 -15.24 -18.40
N SER A 245 7.95 -14.04 -17.87
CA SER A 245 8.42 -12.85 -18.60
C SER A 245 7.45 -12.31 -19.67
N ALA A 246 6.19 -12.73 -19.64
CA ALA A 246 5.12 -12.23 -20.51
C ALA A 246 3.99 -11.59 -19.70
N VAL A 247 3.35 -10.58 -20.25
CA VAL A 247 2.14 -10.00 -19.67
C VAL A 247 1.02 -11.03 -19.75
N VAL A 248 0.28 -11.19 -18.66
CA VAL A 248 -0.83 -12.16 -18.58
C VAL A 248 -1.97 -11.70 -19.48
N ASP A 249 -2.51 -12.61 -20.29
CA ASP A 249 -3.61 -12.33 -21.18
C ASP A 249 -4.88 -11.91 -20.42
N GLY A 250 -5.59 -10.91 -20.93
CA GLY A 250 -6.83 -10.42 -20.34
C GLY A 250 -6.68 -9.63 -19.04
N ILE A 251 -5.43 -9.25 -18.66
CA ILE A 251 -5.16 -8.53 -17.41
C ILE A 251 -5.86 -7.19 -17.31
N ASP A 252 -6.13 -6.55 -18.43
CA ASP A 252 -6.84 -5.29 -18.54
C ASP A 252 -8.36 -5.37 -18.25
N SER A 253 -8.90 -6.57 -18.09
CA SER A 253 -10.30 -6.82 -17.76
C SER A 253 -10.51 -7.54 -16.42
N VAL A 254 -9.43 -7.83 -15.68
CA VAL A 254 -9.53 -8.55 -14.41
C VAL A 254 -10.01 -7.65 -13.28
N GLU A 255 -10.98 -8.14 -12.51
CA GLU A 255 -11.43 -7.58 -11.24
C GLU A 255 -10.97 -8.48 -10.09
N VAL A 256 -10.29 -7.90 -9.10
CA VAL A 256 -9.72 -8.67 -7.97
C VAL A 256 -10.76 -8.94 -6.88
N ASP A 257 -11.44 -7.91 -6.46
CA ASP A 257 -12.49 -7.95 -5.45
C ASP A 257 -13.72 -7.21 -5.95
N THR A 258 -14.89 -7.71 -5.65
CA THR A 258 -16.19 -7.05 -5.95
C THR A 258 -16.83 -6.45 -4.69
N ASN A 259 -16.10 -6.41 -3.58
CA ASN A 259 -16.55 -5.89 -2.29
C ASN A 259 -16.60 -4.36 -2.26
N PHE A 260 -17.26 -3.82 -1.22
CA PHE A 260 -17.20 -2.39 -0.93
C PHE A 260 -15.73 -1.95 -0.72
N GLY A 261 -15.35 -0.87 -1.39
CA GLY A 261 -13.96 -0.41 -1.42
C GLY A 261 -13.08 -1.17 -2.40
N ASN A 262 -13.66 -2.05 -3.21
CA ASN A 262 -12.94 -2.66 -4.32
C ASN A 262 -12.37 -1.59 -5.23
N HIS A 263 -11.08 -1.68 -5.43
CA HIS A 263 -10.38 -0.92 -6.43
C HIS A 263 -9.91 -1.92 -7.49
N SER A 264 -10.61 -1.94 -8.61
CA SER A 264 -10.15 -2.63 -9.80
C SER A 264 -8.68 -2.31 -10.07
N ILE A 265 -7.94 -3.24 -10.64
CA ILE A 265 -6.60 -2.95 -11.16
C ILE A 265 -6.64 -1.99 -12.36
N GLN A 266 -7.83 -1.69 -12.86
CA GLN A 266 -8.09 -0.74 -13.93
C GLN A 266 -8.05 0.71 -13.43
N GLY A 267 -7.80 1.64 -14.34
CA GLY A 267 -7.82 3.07 -14.07
C GLY A 267 -6.56 3.61 -13.37
N ASN A 268 -6.49 4.94 -13.32
CA ASN A 268 -5.35 5.68 -12.78
C ASN A 268 -5.48 5.79 -11.26
N GLN A 269 -4.67 5.07 -10.53
CA GLN A 269 -4.59 5.10 -9.07
C GLN A 269 -3.14 4.85 -8.63
N PRO A 270 -2.73 5.32 -7.44
CA PRO A 270 -1.47 4.89 -6.86
C PRO A 270 -1.40 3.37 -6.75
N ARG A 271 -0.26 2.79 -7.13
CA ARG A 271 -0.07 1.35 -7.18
C ARG A 271 1.24 0.94 -6.51
N THR A 272 1.21 -0.20 -5.88
CA THR A 272 2.40 -0.91 -5.40
C THR A 272 2.45 -2.26 -6.10
N GLY A 273 3.62 -2.61 -6.61
CA GLY A 273 3.86 -3.89 -7.25
C GLY A 273 5.13 -4.55 -6.74
N VAL A 274 5.20 -5.86 -6.89
CA VAL A 274 6.40 -6.65 -6.65
C VAL A 274 6.70 -7.50 -7.87
N GLY A 275 7.97 -7.58 -8.24
CA GLY A 275 8.49 -8.42 -9.30
C GLY A 275 9.64 -9.29 -8.81
N VAL A 276 9.85 -10.41 -9.49
CA VAL A 276 10.90 -11.39 -9.19
C VAL A 276 11.84 -11.45 -10.37
N LEU A 277 13.11 -11.09 -10.17
CA LEU A 277 14.14 -11.12 -11.20
C LEU A 277 15.00 -12.40 -11.11
N GLY A 278 14.96 -13.05 -9.96
CA GLY A 278 15.69 -14.30 -9.71
C GLY A 278 15.60 -14.68 -8.23
N THR A 279 16.30 -15.74 -7.85
CA THR A 279 16.41 -16.13 -6.43
C THR A 279 17.05 -15.00 -5.63
N ASN A 280 16.41 -14.59 -4.56
CA ASN A 280 16.85 -13.46 -3.71
C ASN A 280 17.01 -12.12 -4.45
N HIS A 281 16.44 -11.97 -5.64
CA HIS A 281 16.50 -10.74 -6.42
C HIS A 281 15.10 -10.27 -6.77
N LEU A 282 14.67 -9.22 -6.09
CA LEU A 282 13.32 -8.68 -6.14
C LEU A 282 13.33 -7.24 -6.65
N VAL A 283 12.24 -6.84 -7.24
CA VAL A 283 11.97 -5.45 -7.58
C VAL A 283 10.63 -5.04 -6.98
N PHE A 284 10.60 -3.90 -6.30
CA PHE A 284 9.36 -3.29 -5.80
C PHE A 284 9.13 -1.96 -6.49
N ILE A 285 7.88 -1.70 -6.81
CA ILE A 285 7.48 -0.54 -7.61
C ILE A 285 6.35 0.19 -6.88
N VAL A 286 6.48 1.50 -6.81
CA VAL A 286 5.41 2.41 -6.38
C VAL A 286 5.18 3.44 -7.47
N VAL A 287 3.93 3.62 -7.86
CA VAL A 287 3.50 4.58 -8.89
C VAL A 287 2.45 5.49 -8.33
#